data_0c51dbb3fad61fef6e37bba6e6613146
#
_entry.id   0c51dbb3fad61fef6e37bba6e6613146
#
_cell.length_a   1.000
_cell.length_b   1.000
_cell.length_c   1.000
_cell.angle_alpha   90.00
_cell.angle_beta   90.00
_cell.angle_gamma   90.00
#
_symmetry.space_group_name_H-M   'P 1'
#
loop_
_entity.id
_entity.type
_entity.pdbx_description
1 polymer ?
#
loop_
_entity_poly.entity_id
_entity_poly.type
_entity_poly.pdbx_seq_one_letter_code
_entity_poly.pdbx_strand_id
1 'polypeptide(L)'
;MDQDRILYRGEAFTLTGNSLRQDAAHWAEVQPDGQVKTMKNGRYSEWSIVPEAGNAPHYRGNFEVLNQAYGLALHEAGALLNEEGTFRTGANWPTVWTRDISYSTHLGLGLWNVRACMNSLNARVRNGEVEQDTGTGGSWPISSDRVVWGMAAWEVYCLTGDADWLSLSCRVMEKTCMRDEQVLAATGGLMKGESSVLDWRDQSYPAWMTSADIGDSCSLSTMLLHAEARKILARMFRELGLEEKAREWEEKSVSLAAVIERFFRIPEHVLYGQYLYGRGYPVLSEKVDSLGNLLCVLLGQAGGSHAAGMVASLPHGVYGIPCIHPQMPDSVPAYHNRAMWPFLEGYYAQAAAAVENESALALAVACMVRAALLCGTNKENVLLETGLDEGLLLSSDSQLWSIAGMLGCFYKGLFGIRLSPDSLEFRPCVPKSFEGVHELSGLEYRGMTVDVFLQGCGHRIARCLVNGQEAPPVLLPGMKGRVLVKLELDGGEEDEGAVNLTRMGSSLESPAWKAARHGIAWESVEGADYYRVYRNGIPVSQTEYCHYIPAPGRGDVSFQVMAVALDGRESYLNEPNDYPSADSRMETRPCGL
;
A
#
# COMPACT_ATOMS: atom_id res chain seq x y z
N MET A 1 -11.63 16.00 28.77
CA MET A 1 -11.67 14.98 27.71
C MET A 1 -13.09 14.94 27.21
N ASP A 2 -13.31 15.12 25.93
CA ASP A 2 -14.64 15.07 25.31
C ASP A 2 -14.93 13.62 24.86
N GLN A 3 -15.35 12.81 25.82
CA GLN A 3 -15.53 11.36 25.65
C GLN A 3 -16.68 11.04 24.69
N ASP A 4 -17.67 11.90 24.58
CA ASP A 4 -18.88 11.69 23.76
C ASP A 4 -18.74 12.28 22.35
N ARG A 5 -17.63 12.97 22.04
CA ARG A 5 -17.39 13.55 20.73
C ARG A 5 -17.31 12.45 19.67
N ILE A 6 -18.10 12.61 18.61
CA ILE A 6 -18.08 11.71 17.48
C ILE A 6 -16.84 12.02 16.64
N LEU A 7 -15.94 11.07 16.55
CA LEU A 7 -14.73 11.13 15.71
C LEU A 7 -15.01 10.67 14.27
N TYR A 8 -15.87 9.64 14.15
CA TYR A 8 -16.34 9.15 12.86
C TYR A 8 -17.73 8.55 13.00
N ARG A 9 -18.60 8.81 12.01
CA ARG A 9 -19.90 8.18 11.89
C ARG A 9 -20.13 7.76 10.45
N GLY A 10 -20.11 6.45 10.20
CA GLY A 10 -20.44 5.83 8.92
C GLY A 10 -21.68 4.98 9.00
N GLU A 11 -22.01 4.31 7.91
CA GLU A 11 -23.13 3.36 7.84
C GLU A 11 -22.91 2.12 8.71
N ALA A 12 -21.66 1.67 8.85
CA ALA A 12 -21.31 0.42 9.49
C ALA A 12 -20.94 0.56 10.97
N PHE A 13 -20.36 1.68 11.37
CA PHE A 13 -19.95 1.90 12.76
C PHE A 13 -19.83 3.38 13.12
N THR A 14 -19.82 3.64 14.42
CA THR A 14 -19.53 4.97 15.00
C THR A 14 -18.34 4.84 15.94
N LEU A 15 -17.37 5.76 15.81
CA LEU A 15 -16.26 5.93 16.73
C LEU A 15 -16.46 7.24 17.51
N THR A 16 -16.40 7.18 18.84
CA THR A 16 -16.40 8.37 19.72
C THR A 16 -15.06 8.51 20.42
N GLY A 17 -14.90 9.53 21.26
CA GLY A 17 -13.66 9.77 22.00
C GLY A 17 -13.23 8.63 22.93
N ASN A 18 -14.16 7.78 23.36
CA ASN A 18 -13.89 6.64 24.25
C ASN A 18 -14.53 5.33 23.83
N SER A 19 -15.27 5.26 22.74
CA SER A 19 -15.99 4.04 22.37
C SER A 19 -16.09 3.83 20.86
N LEU A 20 -16.28 2.57 20.52
CA LEU A 20 -16.60 2.08 19.19
C LEU A 20 -17.92 1.29 19.26
N ARG A 21 -18.84 1.56 18.36
CA ARG A 21 -20.11 0.85 18.23
C ARG A 21 -20.37 0.47 16.77
N GLN A 22 -20.48 -0.80 16.49
CA GLN A 22 -20.95 -1.34 15.22
C GLN A 22 -22.38 -1.87 15.38
N ASP A 23 -22.59 -2.82 16.30
CA ASP A 23 -23.89 -3.40 16.68
C ASP A 23 -23.83 -3.95 18.13
N ALA A 24 -24.83 -4.74 18.53
CA ALA A 24 -24.88 -5.31 19.87
C ALA A 24 -23.81 -6.39 20.13
N ALA A 25 -23.32 -7.05 19.07
CA ALA A 25 -22.30 -8.12 19.16
C ALA A 25 -20.87 -7.62 18.89
N HIS A 26 -20.71 -6.34 18.45
CA HIS A 26 -19.42 -5.77 18.07
C HIS A 26 -19.30 -4.33 18.58
N TRP A 27 -18.59 -4.15 19.69
CA TRP A 27 -18.29 -2.84 20.26
C TRP A 27 -17.04 -2.90 21.13
N ALA A 28 -16.43 -1.74 21.36
CA ALA A 28 -15.34 -1.55 22.32
C ALA A 28 -15.56 -0.26 23.10
N GLU A 29 -15.14 -0.25 24.37
CA GLU A 29 -15.24 0.91 25.26
C GLU A 29 -13.98 1.01 26.11
N VAL A 30 -13.33 2.17 26.04
CA VAL A 30 -12.15 2.49 26.84
C VAL A 30 -12.57 3.08 28.17
N GLN A 31 -12.17 2.48 29.26
CA GLN A 31 -12.45 2.92 30.62
C GLN A 31 -11.46 3.99 31.08
N PRO A 32 -11.78 4.82 32.10
CA PRO A 32 -10.89 5.86 32.59
C PRO A 32 -9.53 5.39 33.12
N ASP A 33 -9.43 4.13 33.52
CA ASP A 33 -8.19 3.48 33.96
C ASP A 33 -7.34 2.88 32.83
N GLY A 34 -7.80 3.05 31.57
CA GLY A 34 -7.14 2.51 30.39
C GLY A 34 -7.49 1.06 30.05
N GLN A 35 -8.37 0.41 30.85
CA GLN A 35 -8.91 -0.90 30.47
C GLN A 35 -9.84 -0.78 29.28
N VAL A 36 -9.74 -1.69 28.33
CA VAL A 36 -10.64 -1.76 27.16
C VAL A 36 -11.58 -2.96 27.32
N LYS A 37 -12.87 -2.69 27.32
CA LYS A 37 -13.92 -3.69 27.30
C LYS A 37 -14.38 -3.90 25.87
N THR A 38 -14.44 -5.14 25.41
CA THR A 38 -14.81 -5.46 24.05
C THR A 38 -15.89 -6.53 24.00
N MET A 39 -16.76 -6.40 23.02
CA MET A 39 -17.68 -7.44 22.57
C MET A 39 -17.36 -7.73 21.12
N LYS A 40 -16.94 -8.96 20.80
CA LYS A 40 -16.65 -9.41 19.42
C LYS A 40 -17.30 -10.77 19.18
N ASN A 41 -18.13 -10.88 18.16
CA ASN A 41 -18.89 -12.10 17.86
C ASN A 41 -19.71 -12.61 19.08
N GLY A 42 -20.30 -11.69 19.85
CA GLY A 42 -21.06 -12.01 21.06
C GLY A 42 -20.20 -12.51 22.24
N ARG A 43 -18.88 -12.46 22.15
CA ARG A 43 -17.95 -12.81 23.24
C ARG A 43 -17.42 -11.56 23.89
N TYR A 44 -17.61 -11.46 25.19
CA TYR A 44 -17.06 -10.38 26.01
C TYR A 44 -15.61 -10.68 26.39
N SER A 45 -14.76 -9.66 26.30
CA SER A 45 -13.39 -9.70 26.81
C SER A 45 -12.95 -8.35 27.34
N GLU A 46 -11.90 -8.36 28.16
CA GLU A 46 -11.24 -7.18 28.67
C GLU A 46 -9.75 -7.31 28.45
N TRP A 47 -9.12 -6.19 28.09
CA TRP A 47 -7.68 -6.12 27.95
C TRP A 47 -7.14 -4.76 28.38
N SER A 48 -5.89 -4.68 28.71
CA SER A 48 -5.21 -3.44 29.06
C SER A 48 -3.78 -3.48 28.55
N ILE A 49 -3.23 -2.33 28.27
CA ILE A 49 -1.82 -2.17 27.89
C ILE A 49 -1.05 -1.81 29.15
N VAL A 50 0.02 -2.53 29.40
CA VAL A 50 1.00 -2.12 30.40
C VAL A 50 1.97 -1.16 29.71
N PRO A 51 1.97 0.13 30.07
CA PRO A 51 2.90 1.08 29.48
C PRO A 51 4.34 0.65 29.76
N GLU A 52 5.10 0.38 28.71
CA GLU A 52 6.54 0.16 28.88
C GLU A 52 7.23 1.51 29.05
N ALA A 53 8.02 1.63 30.13
CA ALA A 53 8.89 2.78 30.35
C ALA A 53 10.09 2.67 29.38
N GLY A 54 10.04 3.39 28.26
CA GLY A 54 11.11 3.39 27.25
C GLY A 54 11.24 4.74 26.54
N ASN A 55 12.31 4.93 25.77
CA ASN A 55 12.61 6.13 24.98
C ASN A 55 11.82 6.19 23.66
N ALA A 56 10.65 5.61 23.59
CA ALA A 56 9.81 5.66 22.40
C ALA A 56 9.00 6.96 22.34
N PRO A 57 8.69 7.53 21.15
CA PRO A 57 7.76 8.63 21.09
C PRO A 57 6.41 8.23 21.69
N HIS A 58 5.90 9.05 22.61
CA HIS A 58 4.62 8.82 23.27
C HIS A 58 3.58 9.79 22.72
N TYR A 59 2.44 9.24 22.30
CA TYR A 59 1.28 10.05 21.92
C TYR A 59 0.30 10.14 23.08
N ARG A 60 -0.25 11.34 23.27
CA ARG A 60 -1.38 11.60 24.14
C ARG A 60 -2.27 12.68 23.55
N GLY A 61 -3.57 12.40 23.50
CA GLY A 61 -4.55 13.35 23.00
C GLY A 61 -5.81 13.38 23.85
N ASN A 62 -6.80 14.14 23.38
CA ASN A 62 -8.08 14.29 24.08
C ASN A 62 -8.96 13.02 24.02
N PHE A 63 -8.66 12.06 23.14
CA PHE A 63 -9.53 10.93 22.83
C PHE A 63 -8.89 9.61 23.26
N GLU A 64 -9.55 8.90 24.17
CA GLU A 64 -8.98 7.67 24.75
C GLU A 64 -8.86 6.52 23.74
N VAL A 65 -9.76 6.45 22.75
CA VAL A 65 -9.66 5.44 21.68
C VAL A 65 -8.38 5.60 20.86
N LEU A 66 -7.93 6.83 20.61
CA LEU A 66 -6.67 7.10 19.91
C LEU A 66 -5.46 6.80 20.81
N ASN A 67 -5.52 7.18 22.08
CA ASN A 67 -4.48 6.89 23.06
C ASN A 67 -4.25 5.37 23.17
N GLN A 68 -5.33 4.58 23.26
CA GLN A 68 -5.26 3.12 23.38
C GLN A 68 -4.78 2.46 22.08
N ALA A 69 -5.25 2.88 20.92
CA ALA A 69 -4.81 2.33 19.63
C ALA A 69 -3.31 2.57 19.40
N TYR A 70 -2.83 3.78 19.71
CA TYR A 70 -1.41 4.11 19.63
C TYR A 70 -0.58 3.30 20.63
N GLY A 71 -1.03 3.23 21.89
CA GLY A 71 -0.37 2.46 22.96
C GLY A 71 -0.29 0.97 22.62
N LEU A 72 -1.36 0.38 22.05
CA LEU A 72 -1.37 -1.01 21.59
C LEU A 72 -0.33 -1.24 20.51
N ALA A 73 -0.23 -0.34 19.53
CA ALA A 73 0.77 -0.43 18.48
C ALA A 73 2.21 -0.38 19.03
N LEU A 74 2.50 0.49 20.00
CA LEU A 74 3.81 0.52 20.66
C LEU A 74 4.11 -0.74 21.44
N HIS A 75 3.15 -1.24 22.23
CA HIS A 75 3.31 -2.45 23.01
C HIS A 75 3.64 -3.66 22.13
N GLU A 76 2.87 -3.83 21.04
CA GLU A 76 3.10 -4.93 20.10
C GLU A 76 4.41 -4.77 19.33
N ALA A 77 4.78 -3.54 18.93
CA ALA A 77 6.07 -3.27 18.30
C ALA A 77 7.24 -3.68 19.22
N GLY A 78 7.15 -3.37 20.51
CA GLY A 78 8.13 -3.81 21.52
C GLY A 78 8.21 -5.34 21.62
N ALA A 79 7.06 -6.01 21.64
CA ALA A 79 6.98 -7.47 21.74
C ALA A 79 7.51 -8.20 20.48
N LEU A 80 7.58 -7.53 19.34
CA LEU A 80 8.14 -8.08 18.10
C LEU A 80 9.67 -7.95 18.00
N LEU A 81 10.31 -7.20 18.88
CA LEU A 81 11.78 -7.14 18.96
C LEU A 81 12.34 -8.46 19.48
N ASN A 82 13.31 -9.01 18.77
CA ASN A 82 14.07 -10.17 19.22
C ASN A 82 15.35 -9.75 19.98
N GLU A 83 16.05 -10.72 20.56
CA GLU A 83 17.27 -10.48 21.35
C GLU A 83 18.42 -9.86 20.50
N GLU A 84 18.40 -10.07 19.18
CA GLU A 84 19.38 -9.51 18.23
C GLU A 84 19.06 -8.05 17.85
N GLY A 85 17.96 -7.50 18.37
CA GLY A 85 17.49 -6.15 18.06
C GLY A 85 16.96 -5.99 16.64
N THR A 86 16.40 -7.06 16.06
CA THR A 86 15.65 -7.05 14.80
C THR A 86 14.18 -7.32 15.05
N PHE A 87 13.31 -6.94 14.12
CA PHE A 87 11.89 -7.18 14.21
C PHE A 87 11.48 -8.54 13.63
N ARG A 88 10.52 -9.21 14.27
CA ARG A 88 9.73 -10.27 13.65
C ARG A 88 8.62 -9.64 12.79
N THR A 89 8.23 -10.30 11.73
CA THR A 89 7.17 -9.83 10.82
C THR A 89 5.78 -9.85 11.46
N GLY A 90 5.51 -10.77 12.37
CA GLY A 90 4.25 -10.87 13.10
C GLY A 90 4.25 -12.05 14.07
N ALA A 91 3.15 -12.25 14.79
CA ALA A 91 3.02 -13.34 15.74
C ALA A 91 3.16 -14.72 15.05
N ASN A 92 2.57 -14.86 13.87
CA ASN A 92 2.65 -16.09 13.05
C ASN A 92 3.91 -16.13 12.15
N TRP A 93 4.62 -15.02 12.03
CA TRP A 93 5.74 -14.85 11.10
C TRP A 93 7.01 -14.46 11.86
N PRO A 94 7.79 -15.45 12.36
CA PRO A 94 8.88 -15.18 13.32
C PRO A 94 10.16 -14.63 12.67
N THR A 95 10.24 -14.58 11.34
CA THR A 95 11.44 -14.11 10.63
C THR A 95 11.34 -12.65 10.23
N VAL A 96 12.48 -12.05 9.89
CA VAL A 96 12.54 -10.70 9.29
C VAL A 96 12.39 -10.86 7.79
N TRP A 97 11.40 -10.22 7.19
CA TRP A 97 11.19 -10.21 5.73
C TRP A 97 11.47 -8.84 5.15
N THR A 98 12.08 -8.82 3.97
CA THR A 98 12.52 -7.59 3.29
C THR A 98 11.37 -6.63 3.04
N ARG A 99 10.27 -7.12 2.50
CA ARG A 99 9.09 -6.32 2.19
C ARG A 99 8.49 -5.71 3.46
N ASP A 100 8.26 -6.55 4.47
CA ASP A 100 7.59 -6.17 5.71
C ASP A 100 8.37 -5.12 6.48
N ILE A 101 9.67 -5.34 6.70
CA ILE A 101 10.49 -4.35 7.42
C ILE A 101 10.66 -3.06 6.63
N SER A 102 10.74 -3.14 5.30
CA SER A 102 10.93 -1.95 4.46
C SER A 102 9.70 -1.05 4.46
N TYR A 103 8.53 -1.61 4.21
CA TYR A 103 7.28 -0.86 4.31
C TYR A 103 7.02 -0.36 5.72
N SER A 104 7.26 -1.18 6.75
CA SER A 104 7.06 -0.78 8.14
C SER A 104 7.95 0.37 8.55
N THR A 105 9.23 0.35 8.17
CA THR A 105 10.16 1.45 8.41
C THR A 105 9.65 2.75 7.80
N HIS A 106 9.26 2.70 6.52
CA HIS A 106 8.76 3.86 5.79
C HIS A 106 7.38 4.34 6.28
N LEU A 107 6.48 3.45 6.72
CA LEU A 107 5.16 3.83 7.25
C LEU A 107 5.26 4.67 8.54
N GLY A 108 6.07 4.23 9.51
CA GLY A 108 6.18 4.95 10.78
C GLY A 108 7.13 4.31 11.79
N LEU A 109 7.51 3.05 11.57
CA LEU A 109 8.34 2.31 12.53
C LEU A 109 9.75 2.92 12.66
N GLY A 110 10.28 3.54 11.59
CA GLY A 110 11.54 4.26 11.62
C GLY A 110 11.54 5.43 12.61
N LEU A 111 10.43 6.14 12.74
CA LEU A 111 10.25 7.24 13.70
C LEU A 111 10.17 6.77 15.15
N TRP A 112 9.77 5.51 15.37
CA TRP A 112 9.74 4.91 16.69
C TRP A 112 11.09 4.30 17.09
N ASN A 113 11.67 3.42 16.27
CA ASN A 113 12.90 2.71 16.61
C ASN A 113 13.80 2.52 15.40
N VAL A 114 14.48 3.60 15.01
CA VAL A 114 15.37 3.62 13.84
C VAL A 114 16.50 2.60 13.92
N ARG A 115 17.01 2.31 15.13
CA ARG A 115 18.11 1.35 15.33
C ARG A 115 17.68 -0.09 15.00
N ALA A 116 16.53 -0.50 15.49
CA ALA A 116 16.00 -1.83 15.20
C ALA A 116 15.61 -1.97 13.71
N CYS A 117 15.12 -0.89 13.08
CA CYS A 117 14.91 -0.84 11.63
C CYS A 117 16.22 -1.03 10.86
N MET A 118 17.29 -0.32 11.23
CA MET A 118 18.62 -0.48 10.61
C MET A 118 19.13 -1.93 10.72
N ASN A 119 19.03 -2.53 11.91
CA ASN A 119 19.46 -3.92 12.13
C ASN A 119 18.67 -4.88 11.24
N SER A 120 17.35 -4.72 11.19
CA SER A 120 16.45 -5.57 10.41
C SER A 120 16.69 -5.42 8.90
N LEU A 121 16.86 -4.19 8.42
CA LEU A 121 17.19 -3.92 7.01
C LEU A 121 18.55 -4.51 6.63
N ASN A 122 19.56 -4.37 7.51
CA ASN A 122 20.88 -4.93 7.26
C ASN A 122 20.87 -6.47 7.22
N ALA A 123 20.02 -7.11 8.02
CA ALA A 123 19.82 -8.57 8.01
C ALA A 123 19.28 -9.10 6.66
N ARG A 124 18.73 -8.21 5.81
CA ARG A 124 18.22 -8.56 4.47
C ARG A 124 19.19 -8.23 3.36
N VAL A 125 20.44 -7.94 3.67
CA VAL A 125 21.49 -7.74 2.68
C VAL A 125 22.37 -8.98 2.61
N ARG A 126 22.43 -9.60 1.42
CA ARG A 126 23.29 -10.76 1.16
C ARG A 126 24.17 -10.49 -0.06
N ASN A 127 25.45 -10.77 0.04
CA ASN A 127 26.41 -10.54 -1.03
C ASN A 127 26.40 -9.09 -1.58
N GLY A 128 26.04 -8.10 -0.75
CA GLY A 128 25.96 -6.70 -1.12
C GLY A 128 24.76 -6.33 -1.99
N GLU A 129 23.73 -7.17 -2.03
CA GLU A 129 22.44 -6.93 -2.68
C GLU A 129 21.30 -7.13 -1.67
N VAL A 130 20.15 -6.48 -1.89
CA VAL A 130 18.94 -6.74 -1.13
C VAL A 130 18.40 -8.12 -1.51
N GLU A 131 18.10 -8.94 -0.52
CA GLU A 131 17.47 -10.24 -0.72
C GLU A 131 15.97 -10.06 -1.00
N GLN A 132 15.46 -10.75 -2.03
CA GLN A 132 14.02 -10.86 -2.22
C GLN A 132 13.52 -12.03 -1.39
N ASP A 133 12.80 -11.74 -0.35
CA ASP A 133 12.05 -12.75 0.39
C ASP A 133 10.62 -12.27 0.60
N THR A 134 9.69 -13.12 0.34
CA THR A 134 8.27 -12.85 0.47
C THR A 134 7.65 -13.75 1.52
N GLY A 135 8.46 -14.60 2.15
CA GLY A 135 8.00 -15.59 3.10
C GLY A 135 7.24 -16.74 2.43
N THR A 136 6.18 -16.48 1.72
CA THR A 136 5.27 -17.51 1.20
C THR A 136 5.09 -17.52 -0.31
N GLY A 137 5.24 -16.40 -0.99
CA GLY A 137 4.75 -16.25 -2.35
C GLY A 137 5.81 -16.39 -3.43
N GLY A 138 6.48 -15.33 -3.70
CA GLY A 138 7.40 -15.25 -4.80
C GLY A 138 8.85 -15.19 -4.37
N SER A 139 9.69 -15.50 -5.32
CA SER A 139 11.12 -15.29 -5.20
C SER A 139 11.60 -14.48 -6.39
N TRP A 140 12.74 -13.81 -6.23
CA TRP A 140 13.36 -13.13 -7.36
C TRP A 140 13.71 -14.15 -8.48
N PRO A 141 13.42 -13.87 -9.76
CA PRO A 141 12.96 -12.60 -10.33
C PRO A 141 11.44 -12.45 -10.48
N ILE A 142 10.60 -13.38 -10.02
CA ILE A 142 9.13 -13.29 -10.15
C ILE A 142 8.61 -12.16 -9.26
N SER A 143 8.95 -12.18 -7.97
CA SER A 143 8.80 -11.04 -7.08
C SER A 143 10.04 -10.17 -7.22
N SER A 144 9.85 -8.88 -7.44
CA SER A 144 10.96 -7.94 -7.72
C SER A 144 10.84 -6.62 -6.97
N ASP A 145 9.97 -6.56 -5.98
CA ASP A 145 9.74 -5.38 -5.15
C ASP A 145 10.76 -5.16 -4.02
N ARG A 146 11.81 -5.99 -3.95
CA ARG A 146 12.91 -5.86 -2.98
C ARG A 146 13.52 -4.45 -2.92
N VAL A 147 13.39 -3.68 -3.99
CA VAL A 147 13.88 -2.30 -4.08
C VAL A 147 13.16 -1.34 -3.12
N VAL A 148 12.02 -1.73 -2.53
CA VAL A 148 11.35 -0.98 -1.45
C VAL A 148 12.28 -0.76 -0.24
N TRP A 149 13.27 -1.62 -0.06
CA TRP A 149 14.34 -1.46 0.91
C TRP A 149 15.03 -0.09 0.81
N GLY A 150 15.16 0.46 -0.40
CA GLY A 150 15.75 1.78 -0.62
C GLY A 150 14.96 2.91 0.03
N MET A 151 13.61 2.84 0.04
CA MET A 151 12.76 3.82 0.71
C MET A 151 13.02 3.82 2.22
N ALA A 152 13.08 2.63 2.82
CA ALA A 152 13.39 2.47 4.24
C ALA A 152 14.81 2.94 4.59
N ALA A 153 15.78 2.58 3.78
CA ALA A 153 17.18 2.99 4.00
C ALA A 153 17.37 4.50 3.90
N TRP A 154 16.65 5.15 2.99
CA TRP A 154 16.66 6.60 2.87
C TRP A 154 16.00 7.28 4.07
N GLU A 155 14.88 6.76 4.56
CA GLU A 155 14.22 7.26 5.77
C GLU A 155 15.13 7.18 7.00
N VAL A 156 15.82 6.04 7.17
CA VAL A 156 16.82 5.87 8.22
C VAL A 156 17.94 6.91 8.12
N TYR A 157 18.46 7.17 6.92
CA TYR A 157 19.47 8.23 6.72
C TYR A 157 18.92 9.62 7.08
N CYS A 158 17.72 9.96 6.63
CA CYS A 158 17.10 11.24 6.98
C CYS A 158 16.93 11.41 8.49
N LEU A 159 16.57 10.35 9.21
CA LEU A 159 16.43 10.36 10.67
C LEU A 159 17.75 10.48 11.43
N THR A 160 18.80 9.77 10.96
CA THR A 160 20.04 9.61 11.71
C THR A 160 21.14 10.56 11.25
N GLY A 161 21.24 10.84 9.96
CA GLY A 161 22.38 11.51 9.34
C GLY A 161 23.65 10.66 9.32
N ASP A 162 23.54 9.33 9.49
CA ASP A 162 24.65 8.39 9.56
C ASP A 162 25.31 8.21 8.18
N ALA A 163 26.52 8.73 8.02
CA ALA A 163 27.25 8.71 6.75
C ALA A 163 27.72 7.29 6.36
N ASP A 164 28.00 6.43 7.33
CA ASP A 164 28.39 5.04 7.08
C ASP A 164 27.20 4.25 6.57
N TRP A 165 26.01 4.47 7.16
CA TRP A 165 24.76 3.92 6.68
C TRP A 165 24.44 4.38 5.26
N LEU A 166 24.56 5.68 4.98
CA LEU A 166 24.36 6.22 3.63
C LEU A 166 25.27 5.54 2.60
N SER A 167 26.57 5.45 2.93
CA SER A 167 27.56 4.83 2.05
C SER A 167 27.29 3.35 1.81
N LEU A 168 26.91 2.61 2.85
CA LEU A 168 26.52 1.20 2.75
C LEU A 168 25.27 1.06 1.87
N SER A 169 24.22 1.79 2.19
CA SER A 169 22.91 1.74 1.51
C SER A 169 23.03 2.09 0.02
N CYS A 170 23.83 3.11 -0.30
CA CYS A 170 24.08 3.51 -1.69
C CYS A 170 24.72 2.36 -2.49
N ARG A 171 25.76 1.70 -1.96
CA ARG A 171 26.39 0.56 -2.64
C ARG A 171 25.47 -0.64 -2.80
N VAL A 172 24.67 -0.97 -1.77
CA VAL A 172 23.71 -2.07 -1.81
C VAL A 172 22.64 -1.80 -2.85
N MET A 173 22.07 -0.60 -2.85
CA MET A 173 21.01 -0.23 -3.80
C MET A 173 21.53 -0.13 -5.24
N GLU A 174 22.73 0.44 -5.45
CA GLU A 174 23.32 0.50 -6.80
C GLU A 174 23.44 -0.92 -7.38
N LYS A 175 24.04 -1.84 -6.62
CA LYS A 175 24.21 -3.23 -7.07
C LYS A 175 22.87 -3.94 -7.30
N THR A 176 21.91 -3.74 -6.42
CA THR A 176 20.55 -4.31 -6.55
C THR A 176 19.86 -3.80 -7.81
N CYS A 177 19.82 -2.47 -8.01
CA CYS A 177 19.19 -1.88 -9.18
C CYS A 177 19.86 -2.28 -10.49
N MET A 178 21.20 -2.33 -10.54
CA MET A 178 21.93 -2.81 -11.73
C MET A 178 21.60 -4.27 -12.06
N ARG A 179 21.48 -5.12 -11.04
CA ARG A 179 21.10 -6.53 -11.22
C ARG A 179 19.66 -6.65 -11.74
N ASP A 180 18.76 -5.86 -11.19
CA ASP A 180 17.36 -5.84 -11.60
C ASP A 180 17.22 -5.31 -13.04
N GLU A 181 17.95 -4.28 -13.44
CA GLU A 181 17.98 -3.81 -14.83
C GLU A 181 18.41 -4.89 -15.82
N GLN A 182 19.41 -5.72 -15.45
CA GLN A 182 19.88 -6.81 -16.31
C GLN A 182 18.88 -7.94 -16.51
N VAL A 183 18.04 -8.22 -15.52
CA VAL A 183 17.20 -9.42 -15.49
C VAL A 183 15.73 -9.12 -15.74
N LEU A 184 15.25 -7.96 -15.26
CA LEU A 184 13.83 -7.62 -15.27
C LEU A 184 13.42 -6.68 -16.41
N ALA A 185 14.38 -6.16 -17.19
CA ALA A 185 14.06 -5.26 -18.30
C ALA A 185 13.13 -5.95 -19.32
N ALA A 186 12.07 -5.24 -19.71
CA ALA A 186 11.12 -5.67 -20.71
C ALA A 186 11.02 -4.65 -21.87
N THR A 187 10.34 -5.06 -22.92
CA THR A 187 10.11 -4.20 -24.11
C THR A 187 9.41 -2.90 -23.71
N GLY A 188 9.80 -1.80 -24.33
CA GLY A 188 9.20 -0.48 -24.07
C GLY A 188 9.71 0.23 -22.82
N GLY A 189 10.75 -0.29 -22.17
CA GLY A 189 11.33 0.27 -20.95
C GLY A 189 10.63 -0.18 -19.65
N LEU A 190 9.76 -1.17 -19.75
CA LEU A 190 9.08 -1.76 -18.61
C LEU A 190 10.05 -2.61 -17.77
N MET A 191 9.67 -2.83 -16.50
CA MET A 191 10.31 -3.77 -15.58
C MET A 191 9.32 -4.87 -15.23
N LYS A 192 9.75 -6.13 -15.37
CA LYS A 192 8.94 -7.32 -15.05
C LYS A 192 8.83 -7.51 -13.53
N GLY A 193 7.76 -8.15 -13.12
CA GLY A 193 7.52 -8.58 -11.76
C GLY A 193 6.05 -8.47 -11.36
N GLU A 194 5.67 -9.32 -10.42
CA GLU A 194 4.33 -9.30 -9.85
C GLU A 194 4.04 -8.00 -9.08
N SER A 195 2.76 -7.74 -8.82
CA SER A 195 2.33 -6.62 -7.98
C SER A 195 2.94 -6.75 -6.58
N SER A 196 3.48 -5.64 -6.08
CA SER A 196 4.03 -5.62 -4.73
C SER A 196 2.95 -5.99 -3.72
N VAL A 197 3.31 -6.79 -2.72
CA VAL A 197 2.41 -7.32 -1.69
C VAL A 197 1.46 -8.43 -2.14
N LEU A 198 1.00 -8.44 -3.39
CA LEU A 198 0.00 -9.40 -3.91
C LEU A 198 0.66 -10.72 -4.37
N ASP A 199 1.48 -11.31 -3.52
CA ASP A 199 2.29 -12.51 -3.80
C ASP A 199 1.56 -13.85 -3.64
N TRP A 200 0.34 -13.84 -3.11
CA TRP A 200 -0.56 -15.00 -3.12
C TRP A 200 -1.34 -15.03 -4.43
N ARG A 201 -0.73 -15.65 -5.42
CA ARG A 201 -1.07 -15.56 -6.85
C ARG A 201 -2.48 -16.01 -7.20
N ASP A 202 -2.96 -17.05 -6.55
CA ASP A 202 -4.32 -17.58 -6.68
C ASP A 202 -5.40 -16.60 -6.18
N GLN A 203 -5.01 -15.54 -5.49
CA GLN A 203 -5.89 -14.50 -4.97
C GLN A 203 -5.66 -13.13 -5.60
N SER A 204 -4.79 -13.04 -6.60
CA SER A 204 -4.35 -11.77 -7.18
C SER A 204 -4.25 -11.81 -8.69
N TYR A 205 -4.17 -13.00 -9.28
CA TYR A 205 -3.98 -13.23 -10.70
C TYR A 205 -4.98 -14.25 -11.24
N PRO A 206 -5.34 -14.19 -12.52
CA PRO A 206 -6.17 -15.20 -13.16
C PRO A 206 -5.58 -16.62 -12.99
N ALA A 207 -6.42 -17.61 -12.75
CA ALA A 207 -6.01 -18.98 -12.46
C ALA A 207 -5.16 -19.65 -13.56
N TRP A 208 -5.25 -19.18 -14.82
CA TRP A 208 -4.45 -19.68 -15.93
C TRP A 208 -2.99 -19.20 -15.91
N MET A 209 -2.70 -18.10 -15.20
CA MET A 209 -1.35 -17.56 -15.15
C MET A 209 -0.45 -18.42 -14.29
N THR A 210 0.56 -19.01 -14.91
CA THR A 210 1.64 -19.74 -14.22
C THR A 210 2.60 -18.75 -13.56
N SER A 211 3.52 -19.24 -12.73
CA SER A 211 4.58 -18.39 -12.16
C SER A 211 5.43 -17.68 -13.23
N ALA A 212 5.59 -18.31 -14.41
CA ALA A 212 6.30 -17.68 -15.51
C ALA A 212 5.49 -16.53 -16.12
N ASP A 213 4.18 -16.70 -16.30
CA ASP A 213 3.29 -15.65 -16.82
C ASP A 213 3.21 -14.45 -15.86
N ILE A 214 3.17 -14.71 -14.55
CA ILE A 214 3.17 -13.68 -13.50
C ILE A 214 4.50 -12.95 -13.47
N GLY A 215 5.61 -13.69 -13.50
CA GLY A 215 6.96 -13.10 -13.54
C GLY A 215 7.24 -12.30 -14.82
N ASP A 216 6.53 -12.57 -15.91
CA ASP A 216 6.61 -11.81 -17.17
C ASP A 216 5.65 -10.62 -17.22
N SER A 217 4.74 -10.49 -16.26
CA SER A 217 3.85 -9.34 -16.10
C SER A 217 4.61 -8.10 -15.61
N CYS A 218 4.01 -6.92 -15.80
CA CYS A 218 4.56 -5.66 -15.29
C CYS A 218 3.46 -4.97 -14.48
N SER A 219 3.68 -4.74 -13.20
CA SER A 219 2.68 -4.16 -12.31
C SER A 219 2.97 -2.70 -11.95
N LEU A 220 1.92 -1.92 -11.73
CA LEU A 220 1.99 -0.51 -11.36
C LEU A 220 2.83 -0.31 -10.08
N SER A 221 2.47 -1.03 -9.01
CA SER A 221 3.11 -0.87 -7.71
C SER A 221 4.61 -1.17 -7.77
N THR A 222 5.02 -2.27 -8.40
CA THR A 222 6.42 -2.66 -8.56
C THR A 222 7.20 -1.70 -9.46
N MET A 223 6.59 -1.24 -10.56
CA MET A 223 7.18 -0.24 -11.44
C MET A 223 7.48 1.08 -10.71
N LEU A 224 6.55 1.55 -9.87
CA LEU A 224 6.73 2.75 -9.04
C LEU A 224 7.87 2.60 -8.04
N LEU A 225 7.99 1.42 -7.40
CA LEU A 225 9.08 1.13 -6.48
C LEU A 225 10.44 1.16 -7.20
N HIS A 226 10.54 0.61 -8.41
CA HIS A 226 11.76 0.69 -9.22
C HIS A 226 12.10 2.13 -9.65
N ALA A 227 11.09 2.96 -9.95
CA ALA A 227 11.31 4.38 -10.26
C ALA A 227 11.80 5.14 -9.03
N GLU A 228 11.17 4.94 -7.87
CA GLU A 228 11.57 5.60 -6.62
C GLU A 228 12.93 5.11 -6.12
N ALA A 229 13.25 3.83 -6.24
CA ALA A 229 14.56 3.30 -5.90
C ALA A 229 15.70 4.01 -6.67
N ARG A 230 15.50 4.28 -7.98
CA ARG A 230 16.46 5.04 -8.80
C ARG A 230 16.55 6.50 -8.36
N LYS A 231 15.43 7.12 -8.04
CA LYS A 231 15.36 8.49 -7.53
C LYS A 231 16.07 8.63 -6.17
N ILE A 232 15.86 7.67 -5.27
CA ILE A 232 16.54 7.60 -3.98
C ILE A 232 18.05 7.40 -4.19
N LEU A 233 18.44 6.51 -5.09
CA LEU A 233 19.84 6.27 -5.40
C LEU A 233 20.51 7.54 -5.96
N ALA A 234 19.82 8.31 -6.81
CA ALA A 234 20.30 9.61 -7.26
C ALA A 234 20.52 10.59 -6.10
N ARG A 235 19.57 10.63 -5.14
CA ARG A 235 19.70 11.43 -3.92
C ARG A 235 20.88 10.99 -3.05
N MET A 236 21.05 9.68 -2.84
CA MET A 236 22.20 9.12 -2.08
C MET A 236 23.53 9.50 -2.72
N PHE A 237 23.66 9.43 -4.04
CA PHE A 237 24.86 9.85 -4.74
C PHE A 237 25.12 11.35 -4.61
N ARG A 238 24.09 12.18 -4.62
CA ARG A 238 24.20 13.63 -4.43
C ARG A 238 24.70 13.96 -3.03
N GLU A 239 24.16 13.30 -1.99
CA GLU A 239 24.64 13.43 -0.62
C GLU A 239 26.11 12.99 -0.45
N LEU A 240 26.58 12.04 -1.26
CA LEU A 240 27.97 11.59 -1.29
C LEU A 240 28.87 12.46 -2.19
N GLY A 241 28.35 13.53 -2.82
CA GLY A 241 29.10 14.42 -3.72
C GLY A 241 29.41 13.81 -5.08
N LEU A 242 28.74 12.75 -5.50
CA LEU A 242 28.95 12.03 -6.75
C LEU A 242 27.92 12.45 -7.82
N GLU A 243 28.00 13.70 -8.25
CA GLU A 243 27.00 14.38 -9.10
C GLU A 243 26.77 13.71 -10.46
N GLU A 244 27.79 13.13 -11.09
CA GLU A 244 27.64 12.44 -12.38
C GLU A 244 26.76 11.20 -12.23
N LYS A 245 27.04 10.39 -11.21
CA LYS A 245 26.19 9.22 -10.88
C LYS A 245 24.78 9.63 -10.46
N ALA A 246 24.66 10.72 -9.70
CA ALA A 246 23.34 11.24 -9.30
C ALA A 246 22.50 11.58 -10.52
N ARG A 247 23.05 12.26 -11.52
CA ARG A 247 22.34 12.58 -12.78
C ARG A 247 21.97 11.35 -13.57
N GLU A 248 22.88 10.37 -13.71
CA GLU A 248 22.59 9.11 -14.41
C GLU A 248 21.36 8.41 -13.82
N TRP A 249 21.32 8.24 -12.49
CA TRP A 249 20.21 7.56 -11.84
C TRP A 249 18.92 8.38 -11.82
N GLU A 250 19.00 9.70 -11.80
CA GLU A 250 17.85 10.59 -11.94
C GLU A 250 17.21 10.47 -13.33
N GLU A 251 18.01 10.47 -14.39
CA GLU A 251 17.55 10.25 -15.77
C GLU A 251 16.84 8.90 -15.92
N LYS A 252 17.40 7.84 -15.33
CA LYS A 252 16.76 6.50 -15.29
C LYS A 252 15.42 6.52 -14.55
N SER A 253 15.32 7.24 -13.43
CA SER A 253 14.07 7.41 -12.69
C SER A 253 13.00 8.14 -13.51
N VAL A 254 13.36 9.28 -14.10
CA VAL A 254 12.45 10.09 -14.94
C VAL A 254 11.98 9.30 -16.16
N SER A 255 12.89 8.53 -16.79
CA SER A 255 12.54 7.67 -17.92
C SER A 255 11.50 6.61 -17.51
N LEU A 256 11.68 5.98 -16.35
CA LEU A 256 10.74 4.96 -15.88
C LEU A 256 9.38 5.57 -15.47
N ALA A 257 9.38 6.76 -14.87
CA ALA A 257 8.14 7.50 -14.58
C ALA A 257 7.34 7.82 -15.85
N ALA A 258 8.02 8.18 -16.95
CA ALA A 258 7.38 8.40 -18.25
C ALA A 258 6.82 7.09 -18.85
N VAL A 259 7.49 5.96 -18.62
CA VAL A 259 6.99 4.63 -19.02
C VAL A 259 5.73 4.26 -18.25
N ILE A 260 5.70 4.53 -16.93
CA ILE A 260 4.51 4.31 -16.09
C ILE A 260 3.33 5.12 -16.63
N GLU A 261 3.53 6.41 -16.89
CA GLU A 261 2.49 7.27 -17.45
C GLU A 261 1.96 6.75 -18.78
N ARG A 262 2.83 6.28 -19.66
CA ARG A 262 2.48 5.78 -20.98
C ARG A 262 1.67 4.49 -20.94
N PHE A 263 1.99 3.56 -20.05
CA PHE A 263 1.45 2.20 -20.09
C PHE A 263 0.35 1.92 -19.06
N PHE A 264 0.29 2.69 -17.98
CA PHE A 264 -0.66 2.44 -16.89
C PHE A 264 -1.73 3.52 -16.77
N ARG A 265 -1.51 4.70 -17.36
CA ARG A 265 -2.51 5.78 -17.37
C ARG A 265 -3.67 5.41 -18.28
N ILE A 266 -4.88 5.46 -17.73
CA ILE A 266 -6.13 5.27 -18.48
C ILE A 266 -6.71 6.68 -18.71
N PRO A 267 -6.80 7.18 -19.97
CA PRO A 267 -7.14 8.59 -20.25
C PRO A 267 -8.46 9.07 -19.65
N GLU A 268 -9.46 8.21 -19.61
CA GLU A 268 -10.81 8.50 -19.13
C GLU A 268 -10.96 8.31 -17.61
N HIS A 269 -9.94 7.79 -16.92
CA HIS A 269 -9.96 7.47 -15.51
C HIS A 269 -9.00 8.34 -14.73
N VAL A 270 -9.34 8.64 -13.49
CA VAL A 270 -8.45 9.35 -12.56
C VAL A 270 -7.35 8.42 -12.05
N LEU A 271 -7.67 7.14 -11.85
CA LEU A 271 -6.78 6.10 -11.35
C LEU A 271 -5.99 5.43 -12.47
N TYR A 272 -4.86 4.83 -12.11
CA TYR A 272 -4.03 4.03 -13.00
C TYR A 272 -4.47 2.56 -12.96
N GLY A 273 -4.27 1.84 -14.06
CA GLY A 273 -4.54 0.42 -14.15
C GLY A 273 -3.54 -0.43 -13.36
N GLN A 274 -3.89 -1.67 -13.11
CA GLN A 274 -3.24 -2.57 -12.17
C GLN A 274 -1.91 -3.13 -12.69
N TYR A 275 -1.97 -3.94 -13.75
CA TYR A 275 -0.80 -4.58 -14.36
C TYR A 275 -1.02 -4.90 -15.85
N LEU A 276 0.07 -4.98 -16.58
CA LEU A 276 0.13 -5.50 -17.95
C LEU A 276 0.35 -7.02 -17.88
N TYR A 277 -0.49 -7.81 -18.55
CA TYR A 277 -0.44 -9.26 -18.53
C TYR A 277 -0.87 -9.86 -19.88
N GLY A 278 -0.44 -11.08 -20.15
CA GLY A 278 -0.71 -11.79 -21.40
C GLY A 278 0.58 -12.24 -22.08
N ARG A 279 0.58 -13.45 -22.64
CA ARG A 279 1.73 -14.03 -23.33
C ARG A 279 1.95 -13.33 -24.67
N GLY A 280 3.11 -12.70 -24.86
CA GLY A 280 3.50 -12.07 -26.12
C GLY A 280 2.77 -10.79 -26.51
N TYR A 281 1.53 -10.59 -26.04
CA TYR A 281 0.67 -9.45 -26.33
C TYR A 281 0.04 -8.91 -25.05
N PRO A 282 0.79 -8.17 -24.22
CA PRO A 282 0.30 -7.72 -22.91
C PRO A 282 -0.85 -6.72 -23.06
N VAL A 283 -1.87 -6.89 -22.21
CA VAL A 283 -3.03 -6.01 -22.09
C VAL A 283 -3.04 -5.44 -20.67
N LEU A 284 -3.40 -4.17 -20.53
CA LEU A 284 -3.56 -3.53 -19.24
C LEU A 284 -4.84 -4.04 -18.56
N SER A 285 -4.73 -4.52 -17.33
CA SER A 285 -5.86 -4.67 -16.42
C SER A 285 -6.27 -3.29 -15.91
N GLU A 286 -7.50 -2.88 -16.19
CA GLU A 286 -8.05 -1.59 -15.76
C GLU A 286 -8.56 -1.62 -14.30
N LYS A 287 -8.41 -2.76 -13.62
CA LYS A 287 -8.72 -2.88 -12.20
C LYS A 287 -7.80 -2.00 -11.37
N VAL A 288 -8.26 -1.63 -10.18
CA VAL A 288 -7.51 -0.78 -9.25
C VAL A 288 -6.61 -1.66 -8.38
N ASP A 289 -5.30 -1.43 -8.42
CA ASP A 289 -4.34 -1.78 -7.37
C ASP A 289 -4.26 -0.60 -6.40
N SER A 290 -4.79 -0.76 -5.18
CA SER A 290 -4.83 0.34 -4.22
C SER A 290 -3.43 0.79 -3.81
N LEU A 291 -2.50 -0.14 -3.57
CA LEU A 291 -1.11 0.21 -3.22
C LEU A 291 -0.45 1.00 -4.35
N GLY A 292 -0.57 0.53 -5.60
CA GLY A 292 0.00 1.21 -6.75
C GLY A 292 -0.51 2.64 -6.89
N ASN A 293 -1.83 2.83 -6.76
CA ASN A 293 -2.43 4.17 -6.84
C ASN A 293 -2.05 5.07 -5.67
N LEU A 294 -1.93 4.54 -4.44
CA LEU A 294 -1.44 5.30 -3.28
C LEU A 294 0.03 5.70 -3.45
N LEU A 295 0.87 4.82 -3.98
CA LEU A 295 2.25 5.13 -4.30
C LEU A 295 2.38 6.18 -5.40
N CYS A 296 1.47 6.23 -6.41
CA CYS A 296 1.43 7.31 -7.39
C CYS A 296 1.31 8.69 -6.72
N VAL A 297 0.48 8.81 -5.68
CA VAL A 297 0.32 10.05 -4.91
C VAL A 297 1.57 10.33 -4.06
N LEU A 298 1.99 9.36 -3.25
CA LEU A 298 3.04 9.56 -2.24
C LEU A 298 4.44 9.71 -2.82
N LEU A 299 4.74 9.07 -3.96
CA LEU A 299 6.05 9.15 -4.62
C LEU A 299 6.12 10.26 -5.69
N GLY A 300 5.00 10.94 -5.93
CA GLY A 300 4.93 12.10 -6.83
C GLY A 300 4.82 11.75 -8.32
N GLN A 301 4.33 10.55 -8.67
CA GLN A 301 3.91 10.22 -10.03
C GLN A 301 2.68 11.05 -10.43
N ALA A 302 1.76 11.23 -9.49
CA ALA A 302 0.65 12.17 -9.59
C ALA A 302 0.84 13.33 -8.62
N GLY A 303 0.45 14.54 -9.02
CA GLY A 303 0.57 15.75 -8.17
C GLY A 303 -0.62 16.69 -8.32
N GLY A 304 -0.71 17.66 -7.40
CA GLY A 304 -1.76 18.70 -7.40
C GLY A 304 -3.18 18.12 -7.42
N SER A 305 -4.03 18.68 -8.26
CA SER A 305 -5.45 18.26 -8.38
C SER A 305 -5.62 16.80 -8.83
N HIS A 306 -4.67 16.25 -9.60
CA HIS A 306 -4.72 14.84 -9.99
C HIS A 306 -4.56 13.93 -8.76
N ALA A 307 -3.55 14.18 -7.92
CA ALA A 307 -3.34 13.42 -6.68
C ALA A 307 -4.56 13.51 -5.74
N ALA A 308 -5.11 14.72 -5.56
CA ALA A 308 -6.33 14.93 -4.77
C ALA A 308 -7.53 14.15 -5.35
N GLY A 309 -7.71 14.20 -6.67
CA GLY A 309 -8.73 13.42 -7.38
C GLY A 309 -8.54 11.91 -7.22
N MET A 310 -7.30 11.41 -7.23
CA MET A 310 -7.01 9.99 -7.01
C MET A 310 -7.43 9.53 -5.62
N VAL A 311 -7.05 10.26 -4.56
CA VAL A 311 -7.43 9.92 -3.18
C VAL A 311 -8.95 9.95 -3.02
N ALA A 312 -9.62 10.97 -3.55
CA ALA A 312 -11.08 11.09 -3.51
C ALA A 312 -11.82 10.01 -4.31
N SER A 313 -11.18 9.40 -5.31
CA SER A 313 -11.78 8.42 -6.21
C SER A 313 -11.43 6.97 -5.87
N LEU A 314 -10.43 6.72 -5.01
CA LEU A 314 -10.05 5.36 -4.60
C LEU A 314 -11.25 4.64 -3.98
N PRO A 315 -11.63 3.44 -4.48
CA PRO A 315 -12.69 2.67 -3.89
C PRO A 315 -12.37 2.31 -2.44
N HIS A 316 -13.24 2.67 -1.53
CA HIS A 316 -13.09 2.38 -0.11
C HIS A 316 -14.34 1.68 0.43
N GLY A 317 -14.19 0.55 1.12
CA GLY A 317 -15.27 -0.13 1.80
C GLY A 317 -15.58 0.54 3.14
N VAL A 318 -16.73 0.19 3.71
CA VAL A 318 -17.16 0.73 5.02
C VAL A 318 -16.25 0.31 6.18
N TYR A 319 -15.39 -0.70 6.00
CA TYR A 319 -14.44 -1.22 6.99
C TYR A 319 -12.98 -1.05 6.59
N GLY A 320 -12.68 -0.48 5.44
CA GLY A 320 -11.33 -0.21 4.97
C GLY A 320 -11.16 -0.33 3.46
N ILE A 321 -9.96 0.04 3.00
CA ILE A 321 -9.59 0.02 1.60
C ILE A 321 -9.31 -1.42 1.11
N PRO A 322 -9.81 -1.85 -0.07
CA PRO A 322 -9.49 -3.14 -0.66
C PRO A 322 -8.08 -3.14 -1.25
N CYS A 323 -7.41 -4.30 -1.32
CA CYS A 323 -6.17 -4.41 -2.08
C CYS A 323 -6.39 -4.26 -3.59
N ILE A 324 -7.48 -4.85 -4.09
CA ILE A 324 -7.87 -4.87 -5.51
C ILE A 324 -9.35 -4.51 -5.62
N HIS A 325 -9.71 -3.68 -6.59
CA HIS A 325 -11.11 -3.37 -6.89
C HIS A 325 -11.37 -3.35 -8.42
N PRO A 326 -12.46 -3.98 -8.94
CA PRO A 326 -13.34 -4.94 -8.24
C PRO A 326 -12.56 -6.15 -7.70
N GLN A 327 -13.13 -6.83 -6.70
CA GLN A 327 -12.53 -8.03 -6.11
C GLN A 327 -12.36 -9.13 -7.17
N MET A 328 -11.51 -10.13 -6.89
CA MET A 328 -11.47 -11.36 -7.67
C MET A 328 -12.85 -12.04 -7.62
N PRO A 329 -13.14 -13.00 -8.52
CA PRO A 329 -14.39 -13.77 -8.48
C PRO A 329 -14.65 -14.40 -7.11
N ASP A 330 -15.92 -14.64 -6.78
CA ASP A 330 -16.35 -15.19 -5.47
C ASP A 330 -15.78 -16.60 -5.20
N SER A 331 -15.37 -17.33 -6.22
CA SER A 331 -14.68 -18.61 -6.10
C SER A 331 -13.29 -18.50 -5.48
N VAL A 332 -12.67 -17.31 -5.52
CA VAL A 332 -11.33 -17.05 -4.99
C VAL A 332 -11.40 -16.75 -3.50
N PRO A 333 -10.64 -17.46 -2.65
CA PRO A 333 -10.68 -17.27 -1.20
C PRO A 333 -10.26 -15.86 -0.77
N ALA A 334 -10.66 -15.49 0.46
CA ALA A 334 -10.26 -14.23 1.06
C ALA A 334 -8.83 -14.30 1.60
N TYR A 335 -8.02 -13.32 1.23
CA TYR A 335 -6.73 -12.95 1.83
C TYR A 335 -6.30 -11.57 1.30
N HIS A 336 -5.68 -11.46 0.11
CA HIS A 336 -5.61 -10.18 -0.61
C HIS A 336 -6.96 -9.83 -1.26
N ASN A 337 -7.63 -10.84 -1.77
CA ASN A 337 -9.02 -10.73 -2.18
C ASN A 337 -9.93 -10.61 -0.96
N ARG A 338 -10.90 -9.72 -1.00
CA ARG A 338 -11.97 -9.56 -0.01
C ARG A 338 -11.50 -9.21 1.41
N ALA A 339 -10.27 -8.72 1.57
CA ALA A 339 -9.76 -8.27 2.87
C ALA A 339 -9.16 -6.86 2.81
N MET A 340 -9.36 -6.12 3.89
CA MET A 340 -8.65 -4.89 4.20
C MET A 340 -7.36 -5.25 4.91
N TRP A 341 -6.27 -4.63 4.48
CA TRP A 341 -4.96 -4.75 5.07
C TRP A 341 -4.58 -3.44 5.75
N PRO A 342 -4.40 -3.41 7.07
CA PRO A 342 -4.16 -2.16 7.80
C PRO A 342 -2.93 -1.39 7.33
N PHE A 343 -1.90 -2.02 6.77
CA PHE A 343 -0.78 -1.29 6.21
C PHE A 343 -1.17 -0.44 5.00
N LEU A 344 -2.10 -0.91 4.15
CA LEU A 344 -2.66 -0.12 3.05
C LEU A 344 -3.48 1.05 3.56
N GLU A 345 -4.25 0.82 4.62
CA GLU A 345 -5.01 1.86 5.28
C GLU A 345 -4.09 2.95 5.85
N GLY A 346 -2.93 2.55 6.39
CA GLY A 346 -1.87 3.48 6.82
C GLY A 346 -1.31 4.32 5.66
N TYR A 347 -1.13 3.73 4.48
CA TYR A 347 -0.75 4.48 3.27
C TYR A 347 -1.87 5.40 2.78
N TYR A 348 -3.12 4.95 2.84
CA TYR A 348 -4.27 5.78 2.50
C TYR A 348 -4.38 7.01 3.42
N ALA A 349 -4.18 6.82 4.72
CA ALA A 349 -4.12 7.93 5.68
C ALA A 349 -3.01 8.94 5.34
N GLN A 350 -1.82 8.47 4.97
CA GLN A 350 -0.70 9.33 4.57
C GLN A 350 -0.96 10.05 3.25
N ALA A 351 -1.58 9.38 2.28
CA ALA A 351 -1.96 9.98 1.01
C ALA A 351 -3.06 11.02 1.21
N ALA A 352 -4.07 10.74 2.05
CA ALA A 352 -5.11 11.68 2.42
C ALA A 352 -4.53 12.95 3.06
N ALA A 353 -3.62 12.81 4.03
CA ALA A 353 -2.92 13.95 4.64
C ALA A 353 -2.04 14.71 3.64
N ALA A 354 -1.42 14.02 2.67
CA ALA A 354 -0.57 14.66 1.67
C ALA A 354 -1.34 15.54 0.69
N VAL A 355 -2.64 15.25 0.48
CA VAL A 355 -3.54 16.05 -0.36
C VAL A 355 -4.57 16.85 0.44
N GLU A 356 -4.39 16.92 1.78
CA GLU A 356 -5.22 17.72 2.69
C GLU A 356 -6.70 17.27 2.71
N ASN A 357 -6.97 15.97 2.46
CA ASN A 357 -8.30 15.40 2.50
C ASN A 357 -8.61 14.87 3.90
N GLU A 358 -9.23 15.71 4.72
CA GLU A 358 -9.54 15.44 6.13
C GLU A 358 -10.56 14.30 6.29
N SER A 359 -11.56 14.22 5.43
CA SER A 359 -12.59 13.14 5.46
C SER A 359 -11.97 11.77 5.21
N ALA A 360 -11.07 11.66 4.22
CA ALA A 360 -10.37 10.41 3.93
C ALA A 360 -9.44 10.01 5.08
N LEU A 361 -8.73 10.97 5.69
CA LEU A 361 -7.90 10.72 6.85
C LEU A 361 -8.71 10.26 8.07
N ALA A 362 -9.87 10.91 8.33
CA ALA A 362 -10.76 10.52 9.43
C ALA A 362 -11.27 9.09 9.26
N LEU A 363 -11.68 8.72 8.04
CA LEU A 363 -12.13 7.36 7.72
C LEU A 363 -11.02 6.33 7.92
N ALA A 364 -9.82 6.60 7.38
CA ALA A 364 -8.67 5.70 7.52
C ALA A 364 -8.31 5.44 8.99
N VAL A 365 -8.16 6.51 9.77
CA VAL A 365 -7.88 6.39 11.21
C VAL A 365 -9.00 5.63 11.94
N ALA A 366 -10.26 5.92 11.61
CA ALA A 366 -11.40 5.24 12.23
C ALA A 366 -11.43 3.74 11.93
N CYS A 367 -11.15 3.32 10.69
CA CYS A 367 -11.06 1.90 10.30
C CYS A 367 -9.92 1.18 11.02
N MET A 368 -8.75 1.81 11.10
CA MET A 368 -7.58 1.29 11.81
C MET A 368 -7.86 1.11 13.30
N VAL A 369 -8.34 2.16 13.97
CA VAL A 369 -8.67 2.16 15.41
C VAL A 369 -9.75 1.13 15.70
N ARG A 370 -10.79 1.05 14.86
CA ARG A 370 -11.85 0.06 14.98
C ARG A 370 -11.28 -1.36 14.98
N ALA A 371 -10.49 -1.71 13.98
CA ALA A 371 -9.94 -3.05 13.84
C ALA A 371 -9.06 -3.41 15.06
N ALA A 372 -8.18 -2.51 15.48
CA ALA A 372 -7.29 -2.72 16.62
C ALA A 372 -8.06 -2.90 17.94
N LEU A 373 -9.03 -2.02 18.23
CA LEU A 373 -9.79 -2.08 19.49
C LEU A 373 -10.68 -3.33 19.60
N LEU A 374 -11.35 -3.73 18.50
CA LEU A 374 -12.20 -4.92 18.50
C LEU A 374 -11.40 -6.21 18.62
N CYS A 375 -10.23 -6.27 17.99
CA CYS A 375 -9.40 -7.47 18.01
C CYS A 375 -8.46 -7.53 19.24
N GLY A 376 -8.18 -6.40 19.90
CA GLY A 376 -7.17 -6.30 20.96
C GLY A 376 -5.75 -6.52 20.44
N THR A 377 -5.53 -6.39 19.13
CA THR A 377 -4.25 -6.57 18.44
C THR A 377 -4.30 -5.93 17.05
N ASN A 378 -3.14 -5.56 16.52
CA ASN A 378 -3.01 -5.11 15.13
C ASN A 378 -2.94 -6.32 14.20
N LYS A 379 -4.09 -6.70 13.66
CA LYS A 379 -4.24 -7.83 12.75
C LYS A 379 -3.54 -7.59 11.41
N GLU A 380 -3.09 -8.67 10.78
CA GLU A 380 -2.57 -8.64 9.41
C GLU A 380 -3.61 -8.15 8.42
N ASN A 381 -4.84 -8.67 8.53
CA ASN A 381 -5.97 -8.30 7.69
C ASN A 381 -7.30 -8.60 8.40
N VAL A 382 -8.38 -8.02 7.87
CA VAL A 382 -9.79 -8.29 8.25
C VAL A 382 -10.66 -8.31 7.00
N LEU A 383 -11.79 -9.04 7.03
CA LEU A 383 -12.71 -9.10 5.90
C LEU A 383 -13.32 -7.72 5.60
N LEU A 384 -13.45 -7.39 4.32
CA LEU A 384 -14.08 -6.14 3.88
C LEU A 384 -15.59 -6.09 4.14
N GLU A 385 -16.25 -7.25 4.15
CA GLU A 385 -17.69 -7.37 4.34
C GLU A 385 -18.12 -7.18 5.79
N THR A 386 -17.31 -7.65 6.74
CA THR A 386 -17.66 -7.64 8.17
C THR A 386 -16.72 -6.79 9.02
N GLY A 387 -15.52 -6.52 8.50
CA GLY A 387 -14.43 -5.86 9.23
C GLY A 387 -13.83 -6.74 10.32
N LEU A 388 -14.02 -8.06 10.28
CA LEU A 388 -13.57 -9.02 11.31
C LEU A 388 -12.59 -10.04 10.75
N ASP A 389 -11.80 -10.63 11.65
CA ASP A 389 -10.89 -11.74 11.39
C ASP A 389 -11.62 -13.08 11.59
N GLU A 390 -12.53 -13.42 10.71
CA GLU A 390 -13.40 -14.57 10.87
C GLU A 390 -13.38 -15.55 9.68
N GLY A 391 -14.01 -16.71 9.85
CA GLY A 391 -14.11 -17.73 8.83
C GLY A 391 -12.78 -18.43 8.58
N LEU A 392 -12.40 -18.57 7.30
CA LEU A 392 -11.15 -19.19 6.86
C LEU A 392 -10.05 -18.16 6.55
N LEU A 393 -10.26 -16.91 6.94
CA LEU A 393 -9.26 -15.86 6.72
C LEU A 393 -7.99 -16.14 7.51
N LEU A 394 -6.87 -16.27 6.81
CA LEU A 394 -5.54 -16.30 7.45
C LEU A 394 -5.19 -14.87 7.84
N SER A 395 -4.98 -14.65 9.13
CA SER A 395 -4.63 -13.33 9.67
C SER A 395 -3.75 -13.48 10.90
N SER A 396 -2.54 -12.93 10.84
CA SER A 396 -1.62 -12.90 11.97
C SER A 396 -2.04 -11.83 12.97
N ASP A 397 -1.81 -12.10 14.25
CA ASP A 397 -1.82 -11.08 15.30
C ASP A 397 -0.50 -10.31 15.29
N SER A 398 -0.49 -9.12 15.86
CA SER A 398 0.69 -8.27 16.01
C SER A 398 1.49 -8.16 14.72
N GLN A 399 0.84 -7.85 13.61
CA GLN A 399 1.51 -7.76 12.31
C GLN A 399 2.30 -6.46 12.19
N LEU A 400 3.60 -6.56 11.89
CA LEU A 400 4.54 -5.45 11.94
C LEU A 400 4.14 -4.25 11.10
N TRP A 401 3.74 -4.48 9.84
CA TRP A 401 3.32 -3.38 8.96
C TRP A 401 1.95 -2.79 9.31
N SER A 402 1.07 -3.55 9.97
CA SER A 402 -0.19 -3.03 10.50
C SER A 402 0.05 -2.12 11.69
N ILE A 403 0.97 -2.53 12.59
CA ILE A 403 1.49 -1.70 13.68
C ILE A 403 2.10 -0.42 13.14
N ALA A 404 2.97 -0.54 12.13
CA ALA A 404 3.63 0.59 11.49
C ALA A 404 2.62 1.53 10.77
N GLY A 405 1.58 0.97 10.16
CA GLY A 405 0.46 1.73 9.58
C GLY A 405 -0.28 2.55 10.62
N MET A 406 -0.59 1.94 11.79
CA MET A 406 -1.21 2.65 12.92
C MET A 406 -0.32 3.81 13.39
N LEU A 407 0.96 3.58 13.64
CA LEU A 407 1.92 4.64 14.01
C LEU A 407 2.03 5.71 12.92
N GLY A 408 2.02 5.32 11.67
CA GLY A 408 2.04 6.21 10.50
C GLY A 408 0.84 7.14 10.41
N CYS A 409 -0.35 6.69 10.82
CA CYS A 409 -1.53 7.54 10.92
C CYS A 409 -1.29 8.74 11.86
N PHE A 410 -0.58 8.53 12.96
CA PHE A 410 -0.22 9.61 13.86
C PHE A 410 0.93 10.45 13.31
N TYR A 411 2.08 9.84 13.06
CA TYR A 411 3.30 10.57 12.71
C TYR A 411 3.19 11.33 11.39
N LYS A 412 2.84 10.60 10.32
CA LYS A 412 2.82 11.14 8.95
C LYS A 412 1.43 11.61 8.51
N GLY A 413 0.36 11.10 9.17
CA GLY A 413 -1.01 11.57 9.01
C GLY A 413 -1.27 12.83 9.84
N LEU A 414 -1.62 12.66 11.13
CA LEU A 414 -2.07 13.77 11.99
C LEU A 414 -0.99 14.85 12.20
N PHE A 415 0.24 14.46 12.59
CA PHE A 415 1.34 15.41 12.80
C PHE A 415 2.01 15.86 11.49
N GLY A 416 1.79 15.12 10.41
CA GLY A 416 2.33 15.45 9.09
C GLY A 416 3.84 15.52 9.03
N ILE A 417 4.56 14.65 9.78
CA ILE A 417 6.02 14.61 9.80
C ILE A 417 6.53 14.25 8.41
N ARG A 418 7.41 15.07 7.86
CA ARG A 418 8.12 14.88 6.60
C ARG A 418 9.63 14.96 6.84
N LEU A 419 10.36 14.01 6.31
CA LEU A 419 11.80 13.88 6.49
C LEU A 419 12.55 14.18 5.19
N SER A 420 13.61 14.95 5.32
CA SER A 420 14.61 15.16 4.27
C SER A 420 16.01 15.10 4.88
N PRO A 421 17.09 15.06 4.08
CA PRO A 421 18.47 15.18 4.59
C PRO A 421 18.70 16.47 5.37
N ASP A 422 17.98 17.53 5.01
CA ASP A 422 18.23 18.88 5.50
C ASP A 422 17.22 19.34 6.55
N SER A 423 16.11 18.58 6.76
CA SER A 423 15.05 19.05 7.66
C SER A 423 14.11 17.92 8.13
N LEU A 424 13.47 18.17 9.26
CA LEU A 424 12.22 17.57 9.70
C LEU A 424 11.16 18.66 9.64
N GLU A 425 10.14 18.48 8.80
CA GLU A 425 9.03 19.40 8.62
C GLU A 425 7.74 18.87 9.22
N PHE A 426 6.86 19.79 9.65
CA PHE A 426 5.52 19.47 10.11
C PHE A 426 4.49 20.04 9.13
N ARG A 427 3.66 19.18 8.56
CA ARG A 427 2.50 19.50 7.70
C ARG A 427 1.28 18.76 8.25
N PRO A 428 0.77 19.19 9.41
CA PRO A 428 -0.32 18.49 10.08
C PRO A 428 -1.60 18.50 9.23
N CYS A 429 -2.39 17.43 9.40
CA CYS A 429 -3.74 17.34 8.88
C CYS A 429 -4.61 16.73 9.98
N VAL A 430 -5.43 17.55 10.63
CA VAL A 430 -6.28 17.13 11.76
C VAL A 430 -7.74 17.30 11.33
N PRO A 431 -8.46 16.19 11.09
CA PRO A 431 -9.88 16.28 10.75
C PRO A 431 -10.67 17.10 11.78
N LYS A 432 -11.69 17.83 11.33
CA LYS A 432 -12.57 18.63 12.19
C LYS A 432 -13.14 17.82 13.36
N SER A 433 -13.48 16.58 13.13
CA SER A 433 -13.99 15.68 14.17
C SER A 433 -12.94 15.34 15.23
N PHE A 434 -11.65 15.43 14.91
CA PHE A 434 -10.52 15.18 15.80
C PHE A 434 -9.97 16.45 16.45
N GLU A 435 -10.64 17.59 16.28
CA GLU A 435 -10.23 18.85 16.88
C GLU A 435 -9.93 18.71 18.38
N GLY A 436 -8.77 19.15 18.79
CA GLY A 436 -8.35 19.04 20.18
C GLY A 436 -6.87 19.27 20.36
N VAL A 437 -6.34 18.67 21.43
CA VAL A 437 -4.92 18.66 21.74
C VAL A 437 -4.36 17.28 21.39
N HIS A 438 -3.24 17.29 20.67
CA HIS A 438 -2.46 16.12 20.35
C HIS A 438 -0.99 16.38 20.72
N GLU A 439 -0.44 15.53 21.58
CA GLU A 439 0.94 15.65 22.04
C GLU A 439 1.73 14.42 21.57
N LEU A 440 2.91 14.67 20.99
CA LEU A 440 3.89 13.64 20.66
C LEU A 440 5.19 13.98 21.37
N SER A 441 5.66 13.13 22.28
CA SER A 441 6.84 13.43 23.09
C SER A 441 7.92 12.38 22.94
N GLY A 442 9.19 12.82 22.87
CA GLY A 442 10.34 11.95 22.82
C GLY A 442 10.71 11.43 21.45
N LEU A 443 10.32 12.11 20.37
CA LEU A 443 10.74 11.77 19.02
C LEU A 443 12.23 12.06 18.82
N GLU A 444 12.99 11.03 18.45
CA GLU A 444 14.43 11.17 18.20
C GLU A 444 14.69 11.58 16.74
N TYR A 445 15.43 12.69 16.53
CA TYR A 445 15.84 13.17 15.23
C TYR A 445 17.25 13.77 15.29
N ARG A 446 18.22 13.16 14.63
CA ARG A 446 19.62 13.66 14.47
C ARG A 446 20.24 14.19 15.78
N GLY A 447 20.04 13.46 16.89
CA GLY A 447 20.55 13.82 18.21
C GLY A 447 19.74 14.88 18.96
N MET A 448 18.57 15.22 18.45
CA MET A 448 17.54 15.97 19.16
C MET A 448 16.48 15.03 19.71
N THR A 449 15.90 15.37 20.86
CA THR A 449 14.65 14.80 21.34
C THR A 449 13.55 15.84 21.13
N VAL A 450 12.59 15.57 20.27
CA VAL A 450 11.55 16.51 19.86
C VAL A 450 10.23 16.19 20.53
N ASP A 451 9.64 17.19 21.18
CA ASP A 451 8.26 17.16 21.66
C ASP A 451 7.40 18.07 20.80
N VAL A 452 6.25 17.57 20.37
CA VAL A 452 5.30 18.32 19.54
C VAL A 452 3.98 18.46 20.27
N PHE A 453 3.52 19.68 20.42
CA PHE A 453 2.19 20.03 20.91
C PHE A 453 1.39 20.62 19.74
N LEU A 454 0.34 19.91 19.32
CA LEU A 454 -0.51 20.28 18.19
C LEU A 454 -1.92 20.55 18.72
N GLN A 455 -2.48 21.70 18.40
CA GLN A 455 -3.80 22.14 18.86
C GLN A 455 -4.67 22.67 17.72
N GLY A 456 -5.94 22.31 17.74
CA GLY A 456 -6.93 22.75 16.75
C GLY A 456 -7.30 21.66 15.77
N CYS A 457 -7.74 22.04 14.57
CA CYS A 457 -8.08 21.16 13.42
C CYS A 457 -7.73 21.86 12.11
N GLY A 458 -7.83 21.10 11.01
CA GLY A 458 -7.45 21.57 9.68
C GLY A 458 -6.00 21.22 9.34
N HIS A 459 -5.49 21.82 8.28
CA HIS A 459 -4.14 21.57 7.75
C HIS A 459 -3.27 22.84 7.71
N ARG A 460 -3.86 24.02 7.95
CA ARG A 460 -3.11 25.28 7.96
C ARG A 460 -2.63 25.63 9.36
N ILE A 461 -1.32 25.90 9.46
CA ILE A 461 -0.69 26.33 10.71
C ILE A 461 -0.86 27.84 10.84
N ALA A 462 -1.67 28.27 11.80
CA ALA A 462 -1.83 29.70 12.16
C ALA A 462 -0.61 30.20 12.91
N ARG A 463 0.00 29.36 13.77
CA ARG A 463 1.17 29.75 14.56
C ARG A 463 2.06 28.54 14.83
N CYS A 464 3.37 28.76 14.70
CA CYS A 464 4.38 27.77 15.09
C CYS A 464 5.38 28.43 16.06
N LEU A 465 5.65 27.74 17.17
CA LEU A 465 6.68 28.12 18.12
C LEU A 465 7.68 26.97 18.28
N VAL A 466 8.97 27.28 18.11
CA VAL A 466 10.07 26.36 18.42
C VAL A 466 10.79 26.91 19.66
N ASN A 467 10.79 26.15 20.75
CA ASN A 467 11.33 26.55 22.05
C ASN A 467 10.78 27.93 22.54
N GLY A 468 9.50 28.21 22.24
CA GLY A 468 8.80 29.43 22.66
C GLY A 468 9.03 30.62 21.74
N GLN A 469 9.80 30.52 20.67
CA GLN A 469 10.01 31.56 19.67
C GLN A 469 9.26 31.23 18.39
N GLU A 470 8.66 32.22 17.75
CA GLU A 470 8.02 32.08 16.44
C GLU A 470 9.06 31.65 15.39
N ALA A 471 8.75 30.55 14.69
CA ALA A 471 9.62 29.98 13.67
C ALA A 471 8.79 29.20 12.63
N PRO A 472 9.33 28.95 11.42
CA PRO A 472 8.72 27.98 10.50
C PRO A 472 8.56 26.60 11.16
N PRO A 473 7.59 25.77 10.70
CA PRO A 473 7.37 24.41 11.23
C PRO A 473 8.43 23.42 10.69
N VAL A 474 9.70 23.77 10.84
CA VAL A 474 10.86 23.08 10.29
C VAL A 474 11.98 23.03 11.31
N LEU A 475 12.51 21.85 11.56
CA LEU A 475 13.71 21.65 12.37
C LEU A 475 14.90 21.30 11.47
N LEU A 476 16.01 22.01 11.66
CA LEU A 476 17.23 21.81 10.87
C LEU A 476 18.20 20.88 11.61
N PRO A 477 18.99 20.06 10.90
CA PRO A 477 20.10 19.32 11.49
C PRO A 477 21.08 20.27 12.22
N GLY A 478 21.63 19.78 13.34
CA GLY A 478 22.61 20.57 14.11
C GLY A 478 22.04 21.24 15.36
N MET A 479 20.75 21.37 15.50
CA MET A 479 20.10 21.62 16.79
C MET A 479 20.38 20.42 17.73
N LYS A 480 20.47 20.64 19.02
CA LYS A 480 20.79 19.59 20.01
C LYS A 480 19.90 19.70 21.23
N GLY A 481 19.77 18.58 21.94
CA GLY A 481 19.01 18.49 23.17
C GLY A 481 17.50 18.40 22.93
N ARG A 482 16.72 18.79 23.92
CA ARG A 482 15.25 18.72 23.85
C ARG A 482 14.67 19.96 23.16
N VAL A 483 13.84 19.75 22.14
CA VAL A 483 13.20 20.80 21.34
C VAL A 483 11.70 20.66 21.47
N LEU A 484 11.03 21.73 21.89
CA LEU A 484 9.57 21.80 21.96
C LEU A 484 9.02 22.57 20.75
N VAL A 485 8.18 21.89 19.96
CA VAL A 485 7.43 22.48 18.84
C VAL A 485 5.97 22.63 19.25
N LYS A 486 5.41 23.83 19.14
CA LYS A 486 3.98 24.07 19.35
C LYS A 486 3.36 24.54 18.04
N LEU A 487 2.32 23.84 17.60
CA LEU A 487 1.57 24.11 16.37
C LEU A 487 0.12 24.42 16.74
N GLU A 488 -0.35 25.60 16.33
CA GLU A 488 -1.74 26.01 16.45
C GLU A 488 -2.35 26.05 15.04
N LEU A 489 -3.43 25.29 14.84
CA LEU A 489 -4.14 25.23 13.56
C LEU A 489 -5.28 26.26 13.54
N ASP A 490 -5.63 26.76 12.35
CA ASP A 490 -6.62 27.83 12.19
C ASP A 490 -8.07 27.37 12.07
N GLY A 491 -8.32 26.07 12.15
CA GLY A 491 -9.67 25.48 12.12
C GLY A 491 -10.15 25.06 10.73
N GLY A 492 -9.38 25.39 9.67
CA GLY A 492 -9.71 25.00 8.29
C GLY A 492 -10.96 25.68 7.71
N GLU A 493 -11.19 25.48 6.42
CA GLU A 493 -12.46 25.76 5.73
C GLU A 493 -13.36 24.52 5.79
N GLU A 494 -14.66 24.68 5.43
CA GLU A 494 -15.65 23.60 5.50
C GLU A 494 -15.45 22.47 4.47
N ASP A 495 -14.50 22.58 3.53
CA ASP A 495 -14.22 21.53 2.54
C ASP A 495 -13.29 20.46 3.14
N GLU A 496 -13.90 19.47 3.75
CA GLU A 496 -13.21 18.33 4.37
C GLU A 496 -12.70 17.31 3.35
N GLY A 497 -12.94 17.50 2.05
CA GLY A 497 -12.59 16.56 0.98
C GLY A 497 -13.62 15.45 0.76
N ALA A 498 -13.46 14.71 -0.32
CA ALA A 498 -14.37 13.65 -0.74
C ALA A 498 -13.79 12.26 -0.50
N VAL A 499 -14.68 11.28 -0.30
CA VAL A 499 -14.37 9.85 -0.14
C VAL A 499 -15.30 9.06 -1.05
N ASN A 500 -14.74 8.09 -1.79
CA ASN A 500 -15.51 7.16 -2.60
C ASN A 500 -15.88 5.90 -1.79
N LEU A 501 -16.93 5.98 -0.97
CA LEU A 501 -17.48 4.81 -0.32
C LEU A 501 -18.18 3.94 -1.36
N THR A 502 -17.59 2.80 -1.66
CA THR A 502 -18.04 1.89 -2.71
C THR A 502 -18.45 0.55 -2.11
N ARG A 503 -19.59 0.03 -2.56
CA ARG A 503 -19.95 -1.35 -2.25
C ARG A 503 -18.96 -2.28 -2.93
N MET A 504 -18.33 -3.15 -2.14
CA MET A 504 -17.41 -4.14 -2.68
C MET A 504 -18.17 -5.15 -3.55
N GLY A 505 -17.68 -5.36 -4.76
CA GLY A 505 -18.25 -6.27 -5.74
C GLY A 505 -17.18 -7.12 -6.39
N SER A 506 -17.53 -8.36 -6.73
CA SER A 506 -16.63 -9.32 -7.35
C SER A 506 -16.63 -9.18 -8.87
N SER A 507 -15.49 -9.43 -9.48
CA SER A 507 -15.33 -9.60 -10.93
C SER A 507 -16.11 -10.81 -11.42
N LEU A 508 -16.40 -10.85 -12.70
CA LEU A 508 -16.90 -12.06 -13.36
C LEU A 508 -15.77 -13.11 -13.45
N GLU A 509 -16.16 -14.38 -13.58
CA GLU A 509 -15.22 -15.46 -13.93
C GLU A 509 -14.64 -15.25 -15.33
N SER A 510 -13.39 -15.64 -15.53
CA SER A 510 -12.79 -15.61 -16.87
C SER A 510 -13.39 -16.69 -17.76
N PRO A 511 -13.73 -16.40 -19.04
CA PRO A 511 -14.27 -17.39 -19.94
C PRO A 511 -13.32 -18.59 -20.15
N ALA A 512 -13.83 -19.80 -20.06
CA ALA A 512 -13.05 -21.03 -20.35
C ALA A 512 -13.18 -21.40 -21.85
N TRP A 513 -12.08 -21.78 -22.49
CA TRP A 513 -12.09 -22.20 -23.87
C TRP A 513 -12.89 -23.50 -24.09
N LYS A 514 -13.60 -23.54 -25.21
CA LYS A 514 -14.38 -24.68 -25.67
C LYS A 514 -13.94 -25.11 -27.06
N ALA A 515 -14.00 -26.39 -27.34
CA ALA A 515 -13.71 -26.89 -28.69
C ALA A 515 -14.70 -26.32 -29.71
N ALA A 516 -14.18 -25.79 -30.81
CA ALA A 516 -14.96 -25.23 -31.92
C ALA A 516 -14.58 -25.90 -33.25
N ARG A 517 -15.57 -26.13 -34.12
CA ARG A 517 -15.31 -26.63 -35.46
C ARG A 517 -14.73 -25.52 -36.38
N HIS A 518 -15.18 -24.32 -36.17
CA HIS A 518 -14.73 -23.13 -36.89
C HIS A 518 -14.58 -21.96 -35.93
N GLY A 519 -13.50 -21.20 -36.07
CA GLY A 519 -13.23 -20.07 -35.21
C GLY A 519 -12.80 -20.46 -33.80
N ILE A 520 -13.16 -19.63 -32.83
CA ILE A 520 -12.92 -19.80 -31.39
C ILE A 520 -14.24 -19.79 -30.64
N ALA A 521 -14.36 -20.57 -29.57
CA ALA A 521 -15.53 -20.60 -28.70
C ALA A 521 -15.13 -20.76 -27.24
N TRP A 522 -16.03 -20.36 -26.35
CA TRP A 522 -15.84 -20.39 -24.89
C TRP A 522 -17.13 -20.77 -24.19
N GLU A 523 -17.02 -21.17 -22.92
CA GLU A 523 -18.17 -21.43 -22.06
C GLU A 523 -18.83 -20.09 -21.65
N SER A 524 -20.15 -20.12 -21.49
CA SER A 524 -20.89 -18.95 -20.98
C SER A 524 -20.49 -18.66 -19.55
N VAL A 525 -20.33 -17.38 -19.24
CA VAL A 525 -20.02 -16.90 -17.89
C VAL A 525 -21.30 -16.37 -17.27
N GLU A 526 -21.62 -16.81 -16.04
CA GLU A 526 -22.77 -16.34 -15.29
C GLU A 526 -22.64 -14.84 -15.01
N GLY A 527 -23.70 -14.09 -15.28
CA GLY A 527 -23.74 -12.64 -15.13
C GLY A 527 -23.09 -11.83 -16.27
N ALA A 528 -22.53 -12.50 -17.29
CA ALA A 528 -22.04 -11.82 -18.47
C ALA A 528 -23.19 -11.48 -19.44
N ASP A 529 -23.27 -10.24 -19.88
CA ASP A 529 -24.21 -9.78 -20.91
C ASP A 529 -23.59 -9.88 -22.31
N TYR A 530 -22.29 -9.66 -22.40
CA TYR A 530 -21.55 -9.77 -23.65
C TYR A 530 -20.07 -10.11 -23.39
N TYR A 531 -19.33 -10.39 -24.48
CA TYR A 531 -17.92 -10.72 -24.47
C TYR A 531 -17.15 -9.78 -25.37
N ARG A 532 -15.98 -9.34 -24.92
CA ARG A 532 -15.02 -8.58 -25.70
C ARG A 532 -13.90 -9.52 -26.13
N VAL A 533 -13.72 -9.62 -27.47
CA VAL A 533 -12.70 -10.51 -28.07
C VAL A 533 -11.47 -9.68 -28.42
N TYR A 534 -10.33 -10.17 -27.98
CA TYR A 534 -9.02 -9.58 -28.26
C TYR A 534 -8.24 -10.45 -29.25
N ARG A 535 -7.56 -9.79 -30.18
CA ARG A 535 -6.60 -10.41 -31.10
C ARG A 535 -5.25 -9.73 -30.93
N ASN A 536 -4.22 -10.50 -30.52
CA ASN A 536 -2.89 -9.96 -30.25
C ASN A 536 -2.94 -8.75 -29.29
N GLY A 537 -3.71 -8.86 -28.20
CA GLY A 537 -3.87 -7.81 -27.19
C GLY A 537 -4.76 -6.63 -27.60
N ILE A 538 -5.32 -6.61 -28.82
CA ILE A 538 -6.16 -5.52 -29.33
C ILE A 538 -7.62 -5.98 -29.37
N PRO A 539 -8.59 -5.22 -28.81
CA PRO A 539 -10.00 -5.55 -28.93
C PRO A 539 -10.46 -5.48 -30.39
N VAL A 540 -11.06 -6.56 -30.90
CA VAL A 540 -11.47 -6.67 -32.30
C VAL A 540 -12.96 -6.91 -32.51
N SER A 541 -13.67 -7.35 -31.46
CA SER A 541 -15.11 -7.62 -31.54
C SER A 541 -15.76 -7.56 -30.16
N GLN A 542 -17.04 -7.23 -30.17
CA GLN A 542 -17.96 -7.38 -29.04
C GLN A 542 -19.11 -8.27 -29.49
N THR A 543 -19.51 -9.27 -28.70
CA THR A 543 -20.53 -10.26 -29.07
C THR A 543 -21.28 -10.77 -27.84
N GLU A 544 -22.58 -11.01 -27.98
CA GLU A 544 -23.40 -11.69 -26.98
C GLU A 544 -23.29 -13.23 -27.07
N TYR A 545 -22.68 -13.73 -28.15
CA TYR A 545 -22.53 -15.16 -28.41
C TYR A 545 -21.21 -15.67 -27.85
N CYS A 546 -21.17 -16.92 -27.39
CA CYS A 546 -19.97 -17.57 -26.88
C CYS A 546 -19.08 -18.15 -27.99
N HIS A 547 -19.01 -17.49 -29.14
CA HIS A 547 -18.12 -17.87 -30.24
C HIS A 547 -17.76 -16.65 -31.11
N TYR A 548 -16.64 -16.75 -31.81
CA TYR A 548 -16.19 -15.75 -32.78
C TYR A 548 -15.49 -16.43 -33.96
N ILE A 549 -15.80 -15.98 -35.16
CA ILE A 549 -15.15 -16.47 -36.37
C ILE A 549 -14.18 -15.39 -36.87
N PRO A 550 -12.87 -15.60 -36.69
CA PRO A 550 -11.87 -14.65 -37.15
C PRO A 550 -11.88 -14.52 -38.66
N ALA A 551 -11.70 -13.28 -39.14
CA ALA A 551 -11.40 -13.07 -40.57
C ALA A 551 -10.07 -13.79 -40.93
N PRO A 552 -9.94 -14.37 -42.13
CA PRO A 552 -8.70 -14.95 -42.62
C PRO A 552 -7.54 -13.95 -42.49
N GLY A 553 -6.42 -14.37 -41.92
CA GLY A 553 -5.23 -13.54 -41.71
C GLY A 553 -3.97 -14.34 -41.94
N ARG A 554 -2.87 -13.65 -42.29
CA ARG A 554 -1.52 -14.24 -42.35
C ARG A 554 -0.83 -14.12 -41.01
N GLY A 555 -0.07 -15.13 -40.64
CA GLY A 555 0.72 -15.20 -39.41
C GLY A 555 -0.06 -15.78 -38.24
N ASP A 556 0.69 -16.17 -37.22
CA ASP A 556 0.14 -16.69 -35.95
C ASP A 556 -0.56 -15.58 -35.20
N VAL A 557 -1.72 -15.87 -34.66
CA VAL A 557 -2.53 -14.91 -33.90
C VAL A 557 -2.96 -15.52 -32.58
N SER A 558 -2.90 -14.74 -31.54
CA SER A 558 -3.37 -15.09 -30.23
C SER A 558 -4.69 -14.41 -29.92
N PHE A 559 -5.67 -15.17 -29.44
CA PHE A 559 -6.98 -14.65 -29.03
C PHE A 559 -7.16 -14.78 -27.52
N GLN A 560 -7.81 -13.78 -26.95
CA GLN A 560 -8.29 -13.79 -25.58
C GLN A 560 -9.70 -13.21 -25.52
N VAL A 561 -10.46 -13.54 -24.49
CA VAL A 561 -11.83 -13.11 -24.30
C VAL A 561 -12.04 -12.63 -22.88
N MET A 562 -12.79 -11.55 -22.74
CA MET A 562 -13.24 -10.96 -21.49
C MET A 562 -14.76 -11.02 -21.42
N ALA A 563 -15.32 -11.47 -20.32
CA ALA A 563 -16.75 -11.40 -20.02
C ALA A 563 -17.07 -10.02 -19.41
N VAL A 564 -18.17 -9.41 -19.82
CA VAL A 564 -18.59 -8.08 -19.39
C VAL A 564 -20.08 -8.08 -19.04
N ALA A 565 -20.44 -7.52 -17.90
CA ALA A 565 -21.82 -7.28 -17.46
C ALA A 565 -22.25 -5.84 -17.78
N LEU A 566 -23.55 -5.59 -17.90
CA LEU A 566 -24.12 -4.25 -18.13
C LEU A 566 -23.86 -3.28 -16.98
N ASP A 567 -23.64 -3.79 -15.76
CA ASP A 567 -23.28 -2.98 -14.59
C ASP A 567 -21.79 -2.56 -14.57
N GLY A 568 -21.03 -2.92 -15.63
CA GLY A 568 -19.62 -2.58 -15.79
C GLY A 568 -18.64 -3.56 -15.15
N ARG A 569 -19.11 -4.64 -14.49
CA ARG A 569 -18.20 -5.68 -13.99
C ARG A 569 -17.58 -6.44 -15.14
N GLU A 570 -16.28 -6.63 -15.09
CA GLU A 570 -15.49 -7.34 -16.10
C GLU A 570 -14.75 -8.53 -15.46
N SER A 571 -14.55 -9.59 -16.24
CA SER A 571 -13.61 -10.64 -15.89
C SER A 571 -12.16 -10.18 -16.15
N TYR A 572 -11.18 -10.98 -15.72
CA TYR A 572 -9.88 -10.95 -16.38
C TYR A 572 -9.99 -11.65 -17.75
N LEU A 573 -9.03 -11.34 -18.63
CA LEU A 573 -8.87 -12.09 -19.88
C LEU A 573 -8.60 -13.56 -19.56
N ASN A 574 -9.15 -14.46 -20.37
CA ASN A 574 -8.83 -15.87 -20.29
C ASN A 574 -7.42 -16.19 -20.81
N GLU A 575 -7.00 -17.45 -20.71
CA GLU A 575 -5.71 -17.91 -21.23
C GLU A 575 -5.59 -17.60 -22.73
N PRO A 576 -4.43 -17.07 -23.20
CA PRO A 576 -4.19 -16.86 -24.62
C PRO A 576 -4.33 -18.15 -25.41
N ASN A 577 -5.07 -18.11 -26.52
CA ASN A 577 -5.26 -19.23 -27.43
C ASN A 577 -4.60 -18.89 -28.79
N ASP A 578 -3.50 -19.57 -29.07
CA ASP A 578 -2.77 -19.40 -30.31
C ASP A 578 -3.48 -20.12 -31.45
N TYR A 579 -4.05 -19.35 -32.35
CA TYR A 579 -4.77 -19.83 -33.51
C TYR A 579 -3.81 -19.93 -34.69
N PRO A 580 -3.50 -21.16 -35.17
CA PRO A 580 -2.53 -21.33 -36.24
C PRO A 580 -3.00 -20.66 -37.56
N SER A 581 -2.07 -20.09 -38.27
CA SER A 581 -2.35 -19.48 -39.56
C SER A 581 -2.89 -20.51 -40.57
N ALA A 582 -3.65 -20.05 -41.55
CA ALA A 582 -4.13 -20.92 -42.63
C ALA A 582 -2.98 -21.61 -43.40
N ASP A 583 -1.81 -20.99 -43.45
CA ASP A 583 -0.62 -21.53 -44.10
C ASP A 583 0.02 -22.70 -43.29
N SER A 584 -0.07 -22.70 -41.97
CA SER A 584 0.46 -23.82 -41.13
C SER A 584 -0.41 -25.09 -41.18
N ARG A 585 -1.67 -24.99 -41.64
CA ARG A 585 -2.56 -26.14 -41.83
C ARG A 585 -2.30 -26.93 -43.10
N MET A 586 -1.53 -26.38 -44.06
CA MET A 586 -1.20 -27.09 -45.30
C MET A 586 0.04 -28.01 -45.19
N GLU A 587 0.85 -27.90 -44.13
CA GLU A 587 2.07 -28.71 -44.00
C GLU A 587 1.91 -30.04 -43.27
N THR A 588 0.76 -30.34 -42.68
CA THR A 588 0.50 -31.68 -42.12
C THR A 588 -0.18 -32.58 -43.17
N ARG A 589 0.50 -32.83 -44.29
CA ARG A 589 0.22 -34.04 -45.06
C ARG A 589 0.90 -35.20 -44.34
N PRO A 590 0.20 -36.34 -44.05
CA PRO A 590 0.86 -37.51 -43.56
C PRO A 590 1.83 -37.98 -44.65
N CYS A 591 3.12 -38.11 -44.30
CA CYS A 591 4.03 -38.93 -45.08
C CYS A 591 3.46 -40.35 -45.12
N GLY A 592 2.95 -40.73 -46.27
CA GLY A 592 2.62 -42.13 -46.54
C GLY A 592 3.90 -42.95 -46.54
N LEU A 593 3.91 -43.98 -45.75
CA LEU A 593 4.62 -45.22 -45.97
C LEU A 593 3.60 -46.35 -45.87
#